data_981785ae6b764044880b1f77500891ad
#
_entry.id   981785ae6b764044880b1f77500891ad
#
_cell.length_a   1.000
_cell.length_b   1.000
_cell.length_c   1.000
_cell.angle_alpha   90.00
_cell.angle_beta   90.00
_cell.angle_gamma   90.00
#
_symmetry.space_group_name_H-M   'P 1'
#
loop_
_entity.id
_entity.type
_entity.pdbx_description
1 polymer ?
#
loop_
_entity_poly.entity_id
_entity_poly.type
_entity_poly.pdbx_seq_one_letter_code
_entity_poly.pdbx_strand_id
1 'polypeptide(L)'
;MTSSNGFKYYIIFVDHFTKYLWFYPLTRKSEVLDVFQRYKSIVENYFNQRIVTLYSDNRGEYSALKAFLSKTGITHLTKPPHTPELNGYSERRHRHIVETGIALLTHASLPLSFWPQAFSTAVYLINRMPTKTLQFSSPFELIFQTAPNYSKLKSFGCLCYPWLRPYSSHKLEPKSKPCVCIGYSLSQSAYPCFEPKTSKTYASRHVKFVETIFPYTSLTSMSPCPSHPPAVS
;
A
#
# COMPACT_ATOMS: atom_id res chain seq x y z
N MET A 1 1.70 -14.80 -6.21
CA MET A 1 1.93 -13.93 -7.37
C MET A 1 3.08 -12.98 -7.04
N THR A 2 4.08 -12.86 -7.90
CA THR A 2 5.26 -12.02 -7.63
C THR A 2 5.07 -10.65 -8.27
N SER A 3 5.34 -9.57 -7.52
CA SER A 3 5.33 -8.20 -8.06
C SER A 3 6.56 -7.92 -8.93
N SER A 4 6.55 -6.81 -9.66
CA SER A 4 7.71 -6.31 -10.42
C SER A 4 8.96 -6.12 -9.55
N ASN A 5 8.78 -5.86 -8.25
CA ASN A 5 9.85 -5.66 -7.27
C ASN A 5 10.15 -6.93 -6.43
N GLY A 6 9.66 -8.10 -6.85
CA GLY A 6 9.94 -9.37 -6.17
C GLY A 6 9.09 -9.67 -4.94
N PHE A 7 8.17 -8.80 -4.54
CA PHE A 7 7.28 -9.04 -3.40
C PHE A 7 6.28 -10.16 -3.68
N LYS A 8 6.07 -11.04 -2.68
CA LYS A 8 5.14 -12.19 -2.76
C LYS A 8 4.10 -12.18 -1.64
N TYR A 9 4.41 -11.52 -0.55
CA TYR A 9 3.60 -11.49 0.67
C TYR A 9 3.47 -10.04 1.16
N TYR A 10 2.66 -9.84 2.18
CA TYR A 10 2.60 -8.58 2.91
C TYR A 10 2.15 -8.83 4.35
N ILE A 11 2.44 -7.87 5.22
CA ILE A 11 1.93 -7.82 6.57
C ILE A 11 1.24 -6.49 6.80
N ILE A 12 0.18 -6.51 7.62
CA ILE A 12 -0.56 -5.32 8.02
C ILE A 12 -0.53 -5.27 9.54
N PHE A 13 -0.13 -4.11 10.07
CA PHE A 13 -0.36 -3.80 11.47
C PHE A 13 -1.54 -2.86 11.58
N VAL A 14 -2.39 -3.08 12.58
CA VAL A 14 -3.59 -2.31 12.83
C VAL A 14 -3.54 -1.80 14.25
N ASP A 15 -3.61 -0.48 14.43
CA ASP A 15 -3.81 0.08 15.75
C ASP A 15 -5.22 -0.21 16.25
N HIS A 16 -5.33 -0.76 17.46
CA HIS A 16 -6.61 -1.18 17.98
C HIS A 16 -7.53 0.00 18.31
N PHE A 17 -6.99 1.14 18.72
CA PHE A 17 -7.75 2.32 19.10
C PHE A 17 -8.16 3.17 17.89
N THR A 18 -7.18 3.65 17.13
CA THR A 18 -7.41 4.55 15.98
C THR A 18 -7.83 3.84 14.73
N LYS A 19 -7.69 2.50 14.67
CA LYS A 19 -7.92 1.69 13.47
C LYS A 19 -6.97 2.01 12.31
N TYR A 20 -5.89 2.74 12.56
CA TYR A 20 -4.88 3.07 11.56
C TYR A 20 -4.14 1.82 11.10
N LEU A 21 -3.86 1.75 9.80
CA LEU A 21 -3.25 0.62 9.12
C LEU A 21 -1.83 0.96 8.67
N TRP A 22 -0.89 0.07 8.94
CA TRP A 22 0.45 0.09 8.32
C TRP A 22 0.59 -1.12 7.42
N PHE A 23 1.07 -0.91 6.21
CA PHE A 23 1.21 -1.94 5.18
C PHE A 23 2.69 -2.09 4.81
N TYR A 24 3.17 -3.32 4.84
CA TYR A 24 4.55 -3.67 4.47
C TYR A 24 4.54 -4.86 3.51
N PRO A 25 4.93 -4.67 2.23
CA PRO A 25 5.15 -5.78 1.31
C PRO A 25 6.42 -6.54 1.70
N LEU A 26 6.42 -7.86 1.50
CA LEU A 26 7.47 -8.78 1.89
C LEU A 26 7.88 -9.65 0.69
N THR A 27 9.17 -9.96 0.58
CA THR A 27 9.67 -10.95 -0.39
C THR A 27 9.59 -12.36 0.19
N ARG A 28 9.82 -12.50 1.50
CA ARG A 28 9.78 -13.76 2.26
C ARG A 28 9.00 -13.58 3.55
N LYS A 29 8.36 -14.64 3.98
CA LYS A 29 7.64 -14.65 5.27
C LYS A 29 8.57 -14.51 6.48
N SER A 30 9.82 -14.94 6.36
CA SER A 30 10.84 -14.80 7.42
C SER A 30 11.18 -13.34 7.75
N GLU A 31 10.86 -12.37 6.88
CA GLU A 31 11.11 -10.95 7.11
C GLU A 31 10.17 -10.30 8.14
N VAL A 32 9.16 -11.04 8.62
CA VAL A 32 8.14 -10.51 9.56
C VAL A 32 8.78 -9.94 10.82
N LEU A 33 9.78 -10.60 11.39
CA LEU A 33 10.46 -10.11 12.58
C LEU A 33 11.17 -8.79 12.34
N ASP A 34 11.95 -8.68 11.26
CA ASP A 34 12.70 -7.46 10.92
C ASP A 34 11.75 -6.29 10.63
N VAL A 35 10.64 -6.58 9.94
CA VAL A 35 9.61 -5.58 9.65
C VAL A 35 8.92 -5.13 10.93
N PHE A 36 8.61 -6.06 11.86
CA PHE A 36 8.02 -5.70 13.15
C PHE A 36 8.96 -4.84 14.00
N GLN A 37 10.25 -5.16 14.04
CA GLN A 37 11.25 -4.37 14.78
C GLN A 37 11.33 -2.93 14.24
N ARG A 38 11.37 -2.77 12.92
CA ARG A 38 11.35 -1.43 12.28
C ARG A 38 10.05 -0.69 12.58
N TYR A 39 8.91 -1.36 12.44
CA TYR A 39 7.60 -0.80 12.77
C TYR A 39 7.55 -0.33 14.21
N LYS A 40 7.94 -1.20 15.17
CA LYS A 40 8.00 -0.89 16.59
C LYS A 40 8.84 0.37 16.84
N SER A 41 10.06 0.42 16.31
CA SER A 41 10.95 1.57 16.50
C SER A 41 10.37 2.87 15.95
N ILE A 42 9.74 2.84 14.76
CA ILE A 42 9.12 4.01 14.16
C ILE A 42 7.94 4.50 14.99
N VAL A 43 7.04 3.60 15.38
CA VAL A 43 5.81 3.95 16.10
C VAL A 43 6.13 4.43 17.51
N GLU A 44 6.99 3.73 18.24
CA GLU A 44 7.35 4.11 19.61
C GLU A 44 8.11 5.44 19.66
N ASN A 45 9.03 5.69 18.71
CA ASN A 45 9.74 6.96 18.63
C ASN A 45 8.84 8.11 18.21
N TYR A 46 7.91 7.87 17.27
CA TYR A 46 7.06 8.93 16.77
C TYR A 46 6.00 9.36 17.77
N PHE A 47 5.36 8.40 18.45
CA PHE A 47 4.27 8.67 19.38
C PHE A 47 4.74 8.77 20.84
N ASN A 48 6.01 8.50 21.12
CA ASN A 48 6.55 8.40 22.49
C ASN A 48 5.72 7.46 23.38
N GLN A 49 5.23 6.34 22.80
CA GLN A 49 4.39 5.35 23.44
C GLN A 49 4.91 3.96 23.13
N ARG A 50 4.97 3.08 24.13
CA ARG A 50 5.40 1.70 23.92
C ARG A 50 4.26 0.81 23.42
N ILE A 51 4.61 -0.13 22.56
CA ILE A 51 3.70 -1.22 22.21
C ILE A 51 3.65 -2.19 23.39
N VAL A 52 2.48 -2.31 24.02
CA VAL A 52 2.30 -3.17 25.21
C VAL A 52 1.80 -4.56 24.81
N THR A 53 0.92 -4.63 23.81
CA THR A 53 0.26 -5.88 23.44
C THR A 53 0.21 -6.03 21.93
N LEU A 54 0.50 -7.22 21.43
CA LEU A 54 0.33 -7.62 20.03
C LEU A 54 -0.66 -8.78 19.94
N TYR A 55 -1.68 -8.63 19.10
CA TYR A 55 -2.60 -9.71 18.72
C TYR A 55 -2.19 -10.28 17.37
N SER A 56 -2.07 -11.61 17.26
CA SER A 56 -1.88 -12.26 15.96
C SER A 56 -2.61 -13.59 15.89
N ASP A 57 -2.69 -14.17 14.69
CA ASP A 57 -3.06 -15.57 14.54
C ASP A 57 -1.89 -16.50 14.95
N ASN A 58 -2.22 -17.76 15.18
CA ASN A 58 -1.24 -18.74 15.70
C ASN A 58 -0.48 -19.46 14.57
N ARG A 59 -0.12 -18.77 13.48
CA ARG A 59 0.64 -19.38 12.39
C ARG A 59 2.11 -19.51 12.75
N GLY A 60 2.75 -20.61 12.36
CA GLY A 60 4.15 -20.94 12.70
C GLY A 60 5.20 -19.90 12.27
N GLU A 61 4.84 -19.00 11.36
CA GLU A 61 5.67 -17.90 10.88
C GLU A 61 6.04 -16.88 11.98
N TYR A 62 5.30 -16.89 13.09
CA TYR A 62 5.49 -15.97 14.22
C TYR A 62 6.35 -16.52 15.35
N SER A 63 6.98 -17.70 15.23
CA SER A 63 7.81 -18.29 16.30
C SER A 63 8.99 -17.39 16.70
N ALA A 64 9.74 -16.85 15.71
CA ALA A 64 10.83 -15.92 15.96
C ALA A 64 10.32 -14.59 16.56
N LEU A 65 9.17 -14.10 16.08
CA LEU A 65 8.52 -12.91 16.62
C LEU A 65 8.10 -13.13 18.08
N LYS A 66 7.55 -14.30 18.43
CA LYS A 66 7.15 -14.64 19.80
C LYS A 66 8.32 -14.57 20.80
N ALA A 67 9.49 -15.10 20.42
CA ALA A 67 10.68 -15.01 21.25
C ALA A 67 11.14 -13.54 21.45
N PHE A 68 11.09 -12.72 20.40
CA PHE A 68 11.40 -11.31 20.48
C PHE A 68 10.41 -10.55 21.38
N LEU A 69 9.11 -10.78 21.23
CA LEU A 69 8.06 -10.15 22.04
C LEU A 69 8.25 -10.43 23.52
N SER A 70 8.49 -11.71 23.88
CA SER A 70 8.78 -12.13 25.26
C SER A 70 10.01 -11.40 25.84
N LYS A 71 11.10 -11.31 25.04
CA LYS A 71 12.33 -10.61 25.45
C LYS A 71 12.14 -9.10 25.66
N THR A 72 11.22 -8.48 24.91
CA THR A 72 10.98 -7.03 24.99
C THR A 72 9.83 -6.64 25.91
N GLY A 73 9.21 -7.61 26.62
CA GLY A 73 8.10 -7.36 27.54
C GLY A 73 6.78 -7.01 26.85
N ILE A 74 6.63 -7.35 25.56
CA ILE A 74 5.38 -7.15 24.82
C ILE A 74 4.52 -8.40 25.00
N THR A 75 3.30 -8.20 25.52
CA THR A 75 2.35 -9.29 25.69
C THR A 75 1.87 -9.79 24.32
N HIS A 76 2.11 -11.05 24.01
CA HIS A 76 1.61 -11.66 22.78
C HIS A 76 0.34 -12.44 23.07
N LEU A 77 -0.77 -11.96 22.54
CA LEU A 77 -2.05 -12.63 22.64
C LEU A 77 -2.37 -13.30 21.30
N THR A 78 -2.44 -14.61 21.34
CA THR A 78 -2.96 -15.40 20.22
C THR A 78 -4.45 -15.60 20.41
N LYS A 79 -5.20 -15.60 19.34
CA LYS A 79 -6.65 -15.77 19.40
C LYS A 79 -7.00 -17.15 19.93
N PRO A 80 -7.92 -17.24 20.88
CA PRO A 80 -8.47 -18.54 21.26
C PRO A 80 -9.11 -19.22 20.06
N PRO A 81 -8.95 -20.52 19.87
CA PRO A 81 -9.69 -21.24 18.85
C PRO A 81 -11.19 -21.02 19.08
N HIS A 82 -11.94 -20.78 18.00
CA HIS A 82 -13.40 -20.59 18.00
C HIS A 82 -13.97 -19.26 18.57
N THR A 83 -13.21 -18.17 18.59
CA THR A 83 -13.75 -16.82 18.84
C THR A 83 -13.89 -16.02 17.53
N PRO A 84 -15.05 -16.05 16.84
CA PRO A 84 -15.23 -15.44 15.52
C PRO A 84 -15.08 -13.91 15.52
N GLU A 85 -15.43 -13.25 16.62
CA GLU A 85 -15.53 -11.79 16.68
C GLU A 85 -14.16 -11.10 16.54
N LEU A 86 -13.11 -11.63 17.16
CA LEU A 86 -11.75 -11.08 17.06
C LEU A 86 -11.09 -11.40 15.70
N ASN A 87 -11.50 -12.51 15.05
CA ASN A 87 -11.07 -12.84 13.68
C ASN A 87 -11.71 -11.91 12.64
N GLY A 88 -13.00 -11.63 12.78
CA GLY A 88 -13.76 -10.86 11.80
C GLY A 88 -13.23 -9.46 11.54
N TYR A 89 -12.56 -8.81 12.51
CA TYR A 89 -12.03 -7.47 12.30
C TYR A 89 -10.82 -7.45 11.35
N SER A 90 -9.78 -8.24 11.64
CA SER A 90 -8.58 -8.30 10.78
C SER A 90 -8.89 -8.88 9.39
N GLU A 91 -9.77 -9.87 9.31
CA GLU A 91 -10.23 -10.42 8.02
C GLU A 91 -11.00 -9.41 7.18
N ARG A 92 -11.91 -8.64 7.79
CA ARG A 92 -12.62 -7.55 7.10
C ARG A 92 -11.66 -6.46 6.62
N ARG A 93 -10.65 -6.09 7.43
CA ARG A 93 -9.64 -5.11 7.00
C ARG A 93 -8.78 -5.63 5.86
N HIS A 94 -8.35 -6.87 5.94
CA HIS A 94 -7.63 -7.53 4.87
C HIS A 94 -8.44 -7.52 3.57
N ARG A 95 -9.70 -7.99 3.62
CA ARG A 95 -10.61 -7.99 2.48
C ARG A 95 -10.79 -6.59 1.89
N HIS A 96 -11.04 -5.58 2.71
CA HIS A 96 -11.22 -4.20 2.28
C HIS A 96 -9.98 -3.66 1.53
N ILE A 97 -8.77 -3.97 2.03
CA ILE A 97 -7.52 -3.56 1.36
C ILE A 97 -7.39 -4.25 0.00
N VAL A 98 -7.65 -5.56 -0.05
CA VAL A 98 -7.54 -6.36 -1.29
C VAL A 98 -8.56 -5.89 -2.33
N GLU A 99 -9.82 -5.75 -1.96
CA GLU A 99 -10.90 -5.30 -2.85
C GLU A 99 -10.63 -3.90 -3.39
N THR A 100 -10.24 -2.96 -2.50
CA THR A 100 -9.89 -1.59 -2.91
C THR A 100 -8.66 -1.59 -3.83
N GLY A 101 -7.62 -2.34 -3.50
CA GLY A 101 -6.42 -2.41 -4.31
C GLY A 101 -6.65 -3.03 -5.69
N ILE A 102 -7.47 -4.08 -5.77
CA ILE A 102 -7.89 -4.69 -7.04
C ILE A 102 -8.73 -3.70 -7.86
N ALA A 103 -9.67 -2.99 -7.23
CA ALA A 103 -10.47 -1.96 -7.90
C ALA A 103 -9.59 -0.85 -8.50
N LEU A 104 -8.55 -0.40 -7.78
CA LEU A 104 -7.58 0.58 -8.28
C LEU A 104 -6.81 0.06 -9.50
N LEU A 105 -6.35 -1.19 -9.47
CA LEU A 105 -5.65 -1.81 -10.61
C LEU A 105 -6.57 -1.96 -11.82
N THR A 106 -7.78 -2.45 -11.61
CA THR A 106 -8.78 -2.65 -12.69
C THR A 106 -9.16 -1.32 -13.33
N HIS A 107 -9.46 -0.31 -12.52
CA HIS A 107 -9.79 1.04 -13.02
C HIS A 107 -8.67 1.63 -13.89
N ALA A 108 -7.43 1.45 -13.46
CA ALA A 108 -6.24 1.94 -14.15
C ALA A 108 -5.75 1.04 -15.29
N SER A 109 -6.38 -0.13 -15.50
CA SER A 109 -5.90 -1.20 -16.41
C SER A 109 -4.45 -1.62 -16.16
N LEU A 110 -3.96 -1.44 -14.94
CA LEU A 110 -2.60 -1.79 -14.54
C LEU A 110 -2.49 -3.30 -14.27
N PRO A 111 -1.38 -3.94 -14.69
CA PRO A 111 -1.18 -5.36 -14.43
C PRO A 111 -1.06 -5.65 -12.93
N LEU A 112 -1.46 -6.87 -12.55
CA LEU A 112 -1.42 -7.32 -11.14
C LEU A 112 -0.02 -7.27 -10.52
N SER A 113 1.05 -7.18 -11.30
CA SER A 113 2.43 -6.99 -10.79
C SER A 113 2.60 -5.68 -9.98
N PHE A 114 1.68 -4.71 -10.13
CA PHE A 114 1.62 -3.47 -9.34
C PHE A 114 0.80 -3.59 -8.05
N TRP A 115 0.46 -4.83 -7.62
CA TRP A 115 -0.33 -5.03 -6.40
C TRP A 115 0.26 -4.35 -5.14
N PRO A 116 1.60 -4.28 -4.92
CA PRO A 116 2.11 -3.63 -3.72
C PRO A 116 1.81 -2.13 -3.68
N GLN A 117 1.92 -1.46 -4.83
CA GLN A 117 1.61 -0.05 -4.99
C GLN A 117 0.11 0.23 -4.82
N ALA A 118 -0.72 -0.62 -5.42
CA ALA A 118 -2.18 -0.51 -5.32
C ALA A 118 -2.66 -0.75 -3.88
N PHE A 119 -2.15 -1.78 -3.19
CA PHE A 119 -2.53 -2.08 -1.80
C PHE A 119 -2.01 -1.01 -0.83
N SER A 120 -0.78 -0.51 -1.04
CA SER A 120 -0.26 0.64 -0.29
C SER A 120 -1.13 1.89 -0.48
N THR A 121 -1.59 2.13 -1.71
CA THR A 121 -2.52 3.23 -2.03
C THR A 121 -3.88 3.01 -1.38
N ALA A 122 -4.41 1.78 -1.41
CA ALA A 122 -5.66 1.44 -0.73
C ALA A 122 -5.57 1.74 0.77
N VAL A 123 -4.49 1.32 1.43
CA VAL A 123 -4.26 1.61 2.86
C VAL A 123 -4.14 3.11 3.11
N TYR A 124 -3.45 3.84 2.24
CA TYR A 124 -3.33 5.31 2.34
C TYR A 124 -4.69 5.99 2.29
N LEU A 125 -5.58 5.56 1.39
CA LEU A 125 -6.94 6.08 1.25
C LEU A 125 -7.81 5.67 2.43
N ILE A 126 -7.85 4.37 2.80
CA ILE A 126 -8.64 3.84 3.91
C ILE A 126 -8.31 4.57 5.21
N ASN A 127 -7.04 4.85 5.49
CA ASN A 127 -6.63 5.59 6.67
C ASN A 127 -7.17 7.03 6.70
N ARG A 128 -7.51 7.61 5.56
CA ARG A 128 -8.01 9.00 5.44
C ARG A 128 -9.51 9.12 5.28
N MET A 129 -10.19 7.99 5.08
CA MET A 129 -11.65 8.00 4.95
C MET A 129 -12.33 8.00 6.31
N PRO A 130 -13.30 8.90 6.56
CA PRO A 130 -14.13 8.88 7.76
C PRO A 130 -14.92 7.58 7.85
N THR A 131 -15.06 7.03 9.05
CA THR A 131 -15.82 5.79 9.27
C THR A 131 -16.83 5.95 10.40
N LYS A 132 -17.99 5.28 10.27
CA LYS A 132 -19.03 5.27 11.33
C LYS A 132 -18.49 4.74 12.67
N THR A 133 -17.61 3.73 12.61
CA THR A 133 -16.98 3.13 13.81
C THR A 133 -16.15 4.12 14.61
N LEU A 134 -15.65 5.18 13.97
CA LEU A 134 -14.84 6.24 14.57
C LEU A 134 -15.62 7.56 14.64
N GLN A 135 -16.95 7.50 14.73
CA GLN A 135 -17.81 8.67 14.82
C GLN A 135 -17.55 9.68 13.70
N PHE A 136 -17.39 9.20 12.47
CA PHE A 136 -17.05 9.96 11.26
C PHE A 136 -15.68 10.64 11.26
N SER A 137 -14.80 10.32 12.22
CA SER A 137 -13.39 10.66 12.12
C SER A 137 -12.66 9.65 11.24
N SER A 138 -11.52 10.05 10.67
CA SER A 138 -10.64 9.14 9.95
C SER A 138 -9.58 8.52 10.88
N PRO A 139 -9.08 7.31 10.60
CA PRO A 139 -7.94 6.74 11.32
C PRO A 139 -6.73 7.68 11.36
N PHE A 140 -6.46 8.38 10.24
CA PHE A 140 -5.38 9.35 10.13
C PHE A 140 -5.55 10.52 11.11
N GLU A 141 -6.75 11.07 11.19
CA GLU A 141 -7.06 12.18 12.09
C GLU A 141 -6.90 11.79 13.56
N LEU A 142 -7.37 10.59 13.94
CA LEU A 142 -7.26 10.12 15.31
C LEU A 142 -5.82 9.85 15.74
N ILE A 143 -4.96 9.33 14.87
CA ILE A 143 -3.60 8.98 15.24
C ILE A 143 -2.64 10.19 15.18
N PHE A 144 -2.83 11.09 14.20
CA PHE A 144 -1.96 12.25 14.00
C PHE A 144 -2.51 13.57 14.54
N GLN A 145 -3.74 13.56 15.08
CA GLN A 145 -4.44 14.74 15.60
C GLN A 145 -4.49 15.89 14.57
N THR A 146 -4.58 15.53 13.29
CA THR A 146 -4.58 16.49 12.17
C THR A 146 -5.51 15.97 11.08
N ALA A 147 -6.38 16.84 10.57
CA ALA A 147 -7.29 16.50 9.48
C ALA A 147 -6.50 16.11 8.20
N PRO A 148 -6.96 15.07 7.48
CA PRO A 148 -6.31 14.67 6.24
C PRO A 148 -6.47 15.76 5.16
N ASN A 149 -5.39 16.01 4.42
CA ASN A 149 -5.44 16.92 3.28
C ASN A 149 -5.91 16.19 2.02
N TYR A 150 -7.18 16.32 1.68
CA TYR A 150 -7.78 15.67 0.52
C TYR A 150 -7.36 16.26 -0.83
N SER A 151 -6.87 17.52 -0.89
CA SER A 151 -6.38 18.11 -2.14
C SER A 151 -5.14 17.42 -2.70
N LYS A 152 -4.43 16.68 -1.84
CA LYS A 152 -3.30 15.84 -2.23
C LYS A 152 -3.70 14.49 -2.81
N LEU A 153 -4.96 14.11 -2.76
CA LEU A 153 -5.43 12.86 -3.35
C LEU A 153 -5.41 12.98 -4.88
N LYS A 154 -4.86 11.95 -5.51
CA LYS A 154 -4.73 11.84 -6.97
C LYS A 154 -5.14 10.46 -7.44
N SER A 155 -5.70 10.39 -8.64
CA SER A 155 -6.16 9.14 -9.22
C SER A 155 -5.01 8.19 -9.48
N PHE A 156 -5.07 7.00 -8.88
CA PHE A 156 -4.09 5.94 -9.09
C PHE A 156 -4.11 5.49 -10.55
N GLY A 157 -2.94 5.38 -11.17
CA GLY A 157 -2.80 4.95 -12.56
C GLY A 157 -2.97 6.05 -13.60
N CYS A 158 -3.30 7.29 -13.21
CA CYS A 158 -3.43 8.40 -14.17
C CYS A 158 -2.08 8.85 -14.74
N LEU A 159 -2.15 9.52 -15.90
CA LEU A 159 -0.99 10.17 -16.51
C LEU A 159 -0.48 11.29 -15.61
N CYS A 160 0.84 11.32 -15.39
CA CYS A 160 1.47 12.37 -14.62
C CYS A 160 2.84 12.76 -15.18
N TYR A 161 3.26 13.97 -14.86
CA TYR A 161 4.51 14.57 -15.30
C TYR A 161 5.32 15.03 -14.09
N PRO A 162 6.21 14.17 -13.54
CA PRO A 162 7.06 14.52 -12.40
C PRO A 162 8.15 15.51 -12.81
N TRP A 163 8.54 16.38 -11.87
CA TRP A 163 9.71 17.23 -12.03
C TRP A 163 10.99 16.41 -11.87
N LEU A 164 11.77 16.24 -12.94
CA LEU A 164 12.92 15.33 -13.02
C LEU A 164 14.28 16.00 -12.87
N ARG A 165 14.38 17.29 -12.63
CA ARG A 165 15.67 17.99 -12.47
C ARG A 165 16.63 17.33 -11.48
N PRO A 166 16.17 16.81 -10.31
CA PRO A 166 17.05 16.10 -9.38
C PRO A 166 17.62 14.79 -9.94
N TYR A 167 17.04 14.25 -11.01
CA TYR A 167 17.42 13.00 -11.67
C TYR A 167 18.15 13.21 -13.00
N SER A 168 18.29 14.46 -13.45
CA SER A 168 18.93 14.80 -14.73
C SER A 168 20.43 14.85 -14.60
N SER A 169 21.17 14.27 -15.56
CA SER A 169 22.64 14.32 -15.64
C SER A 169 23.11 15.67 -16.23
N HIS A 170 22.33 16.29 -17.11
CA HIS A 170 22.66 17.60 -17.66
C HIS A 170 21.46 18.53 -17.81
N LYS A 171 21.76 19.83 -17.95
CA LYS A 171 20.75 20.90 -18.03
C LYS A 171 19.85 20.83 -19.27
N LEU A 172 20.26 20.16 -20.33
CA LEU A 172 19.51 20.02 -21.59
C LEU A 172 18.52 18.85 -21.59
N GLU A 173 18.57 17.97 -20.59
CA GLU A 173 17.58 16.88 -20.47
C GLU A 173 16.17 17.42 -20.23
N PRO A 174 15.14 16.69 -20.70
CA PRO A 174 13.75 17.05 -20.44
C PRO A 174 13.48 17.21 -18.93
N LYS A 175 12.84 18.32 -18.55
CA LYS A 175 12.48 18.61 -17.17
C LYS A 175 11.40 17.67 -16.62
N SER A 176 10.69 16.98 -17.50
CA SER A 176 9.59 16.09 -17.18
C SER A 176 9.39 15.07 -18.30
N LYS A 177 8.81 13.92 -17.97
CA LYS A 177 8.43 12.86 -18.90
C LYS A 177 7.06 12.32 -18.56
N PRO A 178 6.32 11.73 -19.53
CA PRO A 178 5.06 11.10 -19.24
C PRO A 178 5.30 9.83 -18.38
N CYS A 179 4.68 9.81 -17.22
CA CYS A 179 4.73 8.74 -16.25
C CYS A 179 3.31 8.36 -15.80
N VAL A 180 3.20 7.26 -15.10
CA VAL A 180 1.97 6.77 -14.47
C VAL A 180 2.07 6.99 -12.97
N CYS A 181 1.05 7.60 -12.37
CA CYS A 181 0.97 7.77 -10.92
C CYS A 181 0.69 6.42 -10.26
N ILE A 182 1.62 5.90 -9.47
CA ILE A 182 1.48 4.60 -8.79
C ILE A 182 1.29 4.74 -7.28
N GLY A 183 0.67 5.83 -6.83
CA GLY A 183 0.22 6.04 -5.46
C GLY A 183 0.93 7.15 -4.71
N TYR A 184 1.19 6.93 -3.43
CA TYR A 184 1.72 7.91 -2.49
C TYR A 184 2.96 7.40 -1.79
N SER A 185 3.96 8.25 -1.57
CA SER A 185 5.08 7.91 -0.70
C SER A 185 4.65 8.02 0.77
N LEU A 186 4.91 6.97 1.54
CA LEU A 186 4.62 6.96 2.98
C LEU A 186 5.69 7.68 3.81
N SER A 187 6.91 7.79 3.29
CA SER A 187 8.06 8.40 3.98
C SER A 187 8.32 9.85 3.58
N GLN A 188 7.76 10.29 2.45
CA GLN A 188 7.99 11.63 1.91
C GLN A 188 6.67 12.20 1.39
N SER A 189 6.51 13.52 1.43
CA SER A 189 5.37 14.20 0.80
C SER A 189 5.58 14.24 -0.73
N ALA A 190 5.59 13.06 -1.37
CA ALA A 190 5.91 12.87 -2.78
C ALA A 190 5.01 11.79 -3.41
N TYR A 191 4.96 11.82 -4.74
CA TYR A 191 4.24 10.82 -5.54
C TYR A 191 5.23 9.95 -6.29
N PRO A 192 5.16 8.62 -6.16
CA PRO A 192 5.89 7.70 -7.02
C PRO A 192 5.26 7.69 -8.41
N CYS A 193 6.08 8.02 -9.42
CA CYS A 193 5.72 8.12 -10.81
C CYS A 193 6.51 7.10 -11.62
N PHE A 194 5.82 6.16 -12.24
CA PHE A 194 6.43 5.07 -13.02
C PHE A 194 6.52 5.46 -14.50
N GLU A 195 7.72 5.38 -15.08
CA GLU A 195 7.96 5.57 -16.51
C GLU A 195 7.88 4.21 -17.23
N PRO A 196 6.82 3.92 -18.02
CA PRO A 196 6.66 2.61 -18.67
C PRO A 196 7.77 2.23 -19.63
N LYS A 197 8.35 3.23 -20.34
CA LYS A 197 9.39 3.00 -21.36
C LYS A 197 10.69 2.47 -20.77
N THR A 198 11.08 2.94 -19.59
CA THR A 198 12.37 2.58 -18.96
C THR A 198 12.20 1.71 -17.73
N SER A 199 10.95 1.45 -17.32
CA SER A 199 10.60 0.75 -16.07
C SER A 199 11.19 1.41 -14.80
N LYS A 200 11.51 2.71 -14.87
CA LYS A 200 12.01 3.49 -13.73
C LYS A 200 10.88 4.13 -12.94
N THR A 201 11.08 4.22 -11.64
CA THR A 201 10.16 4.94 -10.75
C THR A 201 10.86 6.15 -10.17
N TYR A 202 10.24 7.32 -10.29
CA TYR A 202 10.71 8.58 -9.73
C TYR A 202 9.81 9.00 -8.57
N ALA A 203 10.36 9.49 -7.48
CA ALA A 203 9.62 10.11 -6.40
C ALA A 203 9.72 11.65 -6.54
N SER A 204 8.61 12.34 -6.78
CA SER A 204 8.59 13.79 -6.95
C SER A 204 7.48 14.42 -6.13
N ARG A 205 7.78 15.59 -5.53
CA ARG A 205 6.77 16.44 -4.87
C ARG A 205 6.01 17.30 -5.87
N HIS A 206 6.71 17.73 -6.92
CA HIS A 206 6.15 18.60 -7.95
C HIS A 206 5.77 17.75 -9.17
N VAL A 207 4.49 17.44 -9.27
CA VAL A 207 3.93 16.58 -10.32
C VAL A 207 2.72 17.27 -10.91
N LYS A 208 2.65 17.36 -12.24
CA LYS A 208 1.44 17.76 -12.96
C LYS A 208 0.65 16.48 -13.28
N PHE A 209 -0.62 16.42 -12.88
CA PHE A 209 -1.49 15.28 -13.11
C PHE A 209 -2.49 15.57 -14.23
N VAL A 210 -2.81 14.55 -15.01
CA VAL A 210 -3.90 14.51 -15.97
C VAL A 210 -4.78 13.33 -15.60
N GLU A 211 -5.69 13.57 -14.64
CA GLU A 211 -6.46 12.52 -13.96
C GLU A 211 -7.53 11.86 -14.84
N THR A 212 -7.79 12.42 -16.04
CA THR A 212 -8.71 11.87 -17.04
C THR A 212 -8.05 10.86 -17.99
N ILE A 213 -6.72 10.75 -17.99
CA ILE A 213 -5.97 9.89 -18.91
C ILE A 213 -5.29 8.77 -18.13
N PHE A 214 -5.56 7.53 -18.53
CA PHE A 214 -4.97 6.31 -17.98
C PHE A 214 -4.14 5.60 -19.05
N PRO A 215 -2.81 5.74 -19.05
CA PRO A 215 -1.96 5.26 -20.16
C PRO A 215 -2.06 3.75 -20.43
N TYR A 216 -2.33 2.94 -19.40
CA TYR A 216 -2.45 1.49 -19.57
C TYR A 216 -3.77 1.06 -20.21
N THR A 217 -4.83 1.82 -20.13
CA THR A 217 -6.11 1.54 -20.81
C THR A 217 -5.90 1.51 -22.33
N SER A 218 -5.11 2.46 -22.87
CA SER A 218 -4.81 2.52 -24.30
C SER A 218 -3.93 1.35 -24.78
N LEU A 219 -3.07 0.82 -23.92
CA LEU A 219 -2.21 -0.33 -24.24
C LEU A 219 -3.00 -1.64 -24.27
N THR A 220 -4.02 -1.78 -23.43
CA THR A 220 -4.85 -2.99 -23.35
C THR A 220 -5.83 -3.08 -24.53
N SER A 221 -6.28 -1.96 -25.08
CA SER A 221 -7.16 -1.93 -26.26
C SER A 221 -6.48 -2.31 -27.58
N MET A 222 -5.14 -2.42 -27.60
CA MET A 222 -4.36 -2.84 -28.77
C MET A 222 -4.03 -4.32 -28.81
N SER A 223 -4.44 -5.13 -27.82
CA SER A 223 -4.30 -6.59 -27.86
C SER A 223 -5.40 -7.18 -28.74
N PRO A 224 -5.11 -7.90 -29.84
CA PRO A 224 -6.14 -8.53 -30.65
C PRO A 224 -6.87 -9.61 -29.83
N CYS A 225 -8.20 -9.56 -29.89
CA CYS A 225 -9.04 -10.63 -29.38
C CYS A 225 -8.61 -11.97 -30.00
N PRO A 226 -8.39 -13.06 -29.25
CA PRO A 226 -8.12 -14.35 -29.85
C PRO A 226 -9.33 -14.74 -30.72
N SER A 227 -9.08 -14.88 -32.04
CA SER A 227 -10.03 -15.36 -33.01
C SER A 227 -10.50 -16.77 -32.59
N HIS A 228 -11.81 -16.92 -32.37
CA HIS A 228 -12.45 -18.25 -32.26
C HIS A 228 -12.07 -19.12 -33.46
N PRO A 229 -11.67 -20.38 -33.25
CA PRO A 229 -11.57 -21.31 -34.37
C PRO A 229 -12.94 -21.54 -35.01
N PRO A 230 -13.03 -21.68 -36.33
CA PRO A 230 -14.28 -21.94 -37.00
C PRO A 230 -14.84 -23.30 -36.55
N ALA A 231 -16.15 -23.31 -36.28
CA ALA A 231 -16.89 -24.54 -36.00
C ALA A 231 -16.74 -25.50 -37.20
N VAL A 232 -16.25 -26.70 -36.94
CA VAL A 232 -16.21 -27.80 -37.91
C VAL A 232 -17.63 -28.35 -37.99
N SER A 233 -18.18 -28.27 -39.18
CA SER A 233 -19.42 -28.94 -39.61
C SER A 233 -19.25 -30.45 -39.70
#